data_b72cb54cf548250a3ec040c4568c00a9
#
_entry.id   b72cb54cf548250a3ec040c4568c00a9
#
_cell.length_a   1.000
_cell.length_b   1.000
_cell.length_c   1.000
_cell.angle_alpha   90.00
_cell.angle_beta   90.00
_cell.angle_gamma   90.00
#
_symmetry.space_group_name_H-M   'P 1'
#
loop_
_entity.id
_entity.type
_entity.pdbx_description
1 polymer ?
#
loop_
_entity_poly.entity_id
_entity_poly.type
_entity_poly.pdbx_seq_one_letter_code
_entity_poly.pdbx_strand_id
1 'polypeptide(L)'
;MISLGGNVLTLGKKADHSSYTIGIQKPFSETGTSLGTLNVSDASVVSSGIYERYYRVNGKLYHHILDTSTGYPVENHLYQVTIISDISMDGDALSTTCFSLGLKNGNAAGGTDRWRGSYLCLR
;
A
#
# COMPACT_ATOMS: atom_id res chain seq x y z
N MET A 1 0.15 18.14 3.76
CA MET A 1 -0.24 16.74 3.43
C MET A 1 -1.12 16.74 2.20
N ILE A 2 -0.87 15.84 1.27
CA ILE A 2 -1.64 15.63 0.03
C ILE A 2 -2.08 14.16 0.02
N SER A 3 -3.35 13.90 -0.28
CA SER A 3 -3.89 12.53 -0.40
C SER A 3 -4.51 12.34 -1.78
N LEU A 4 -4.05 11.34 -2.50
CA LEU A 4 -4.45 11.01 -3.87
C LEU A 4 -5.00 9.57 -3.95
N GLY A 5 -5.87 9.19 -3.01
CA GLY A 5 -6.48 7.86 -2.96
C GLY A 5 -5.45 6.73 -2.89
N GLY A 6 -5.11 6.28 -1.70
CA GLY A 6 -4.08 5.24 -1.50
C GLY A 6 -2.62 5.73 -1.54
N ASN A 7 -2.36 6.94 -2.01
CA ASN A 7 -1.05 7.59 -1.97
C ASN A 7 -1.15 8.89 -1.17
N VAL A 8 -0.50 8.94 -0.01
CA VAL A 8 -0.48 10.08 0.90
C VAL A 8 0.95 10.59 1.02
N LEU A 9 1.16 11.85 0.65
CA LEU A 9 2.44 12.56 0.80
C LEU A 9 2.35 13.57 1.94
N THR A 10 3.32 13.54 2.86
CA THR A 10 3.49 14.54 3.91
C THR A 10 4.75 15.36 3.65
N LEU A 11 4.65 16.67 3.80
CA LEU A 11 5.77 17.61 3.73
C LEU A 11 5.84 18.37 5.05
N GLY A 12 7.00 18.37 5.69
CA GLY A 12 7.21 18.96 7.00
C GLY A 12 6.35 18.31 8.09
N LYS A 13 6.00 19.11 9.07
CA LYS A 13 5.15 18.77 10.21
C LYS A 13 3.88 19.59 10.23
N LYS A 14 2.94 19.26 11.11
CA LYS A 14 1.77 20.09 11.39
C LYS A 14 2.19 21.43 12.03
N ALA A 15 1.26 22.37 12.12
CA ALA A 15 1.50 23.69 12.71
C ALA A 15 1.91 23.63 14.20
N ASP A 16 1.52 22.58 14.90
CA ASP A 16 1.90 22.28 16.29
C ASP A 16 3.22 21.50 16.41
N HIS A 17 3.98 21.39 15.32
CA HIS A 17 5.23 20.64 15.18
C HIS A 17 5.09 19.11 15.35
N SER A 18 3.89 18.57 15.48
CA SER A 18 3.67 17.13 15.52
C SER A 18 3.73 16.51 14.12
N SER A 19 3.98 15.19 14.06
CA SER A 19 3.90 14.40 12.83
C SER A 19 2.46 14.25 12.36
N TYR A 20 2.28 13.95 11.07
CA TYR A 20 0.98 13.56 10.55
C TYR A 20 0.65 12.11 10.95
N THR A 21 -0.59 11.89 11.38
CA THR A 21 -1.11 10.56 11.68
C THR A 21 -1.89 10.06 10.47
N ILE A 22 -1.40 9.00 9.82
CA ILE A 22 -2.01 8.39 8.64
C ILE A 22 -2.65 7.07 9.04
N GLY A 23 -3.95 6.94 8.80
CA GLY A 23 -4.69 5.69 9.01
C GLY A 23 -4.47 4.72 7.85
N ILE A 24 -4.17 3.46 8.17
CA ILE A 24 -4.12 2.38 7.18
C ILE A 24 -5.51 1.77 7.10
N GLN A 25 -6.16 1.87 5.94
CA GLN A 25 -7.50 1.35 5.70
C GLN A 25 -7.55 -0.15 6.00
N LYS A 26 -8.56 -0.58 6.74
CA LYS A 26 -8.83 -2.01 6.95
C LYS A 26 -9.44 -2.60 5.67
N PRO A 27 -8.84 -3.66 5.10
CA PRO A 27 -9.35 -4.30 3.90
C PRO A 27 -10.83 -4.72 4.04
N PHE A 28 -11.61 -4.51 2.98
CA PHE A 28 -13.03 -4.87 2.87
C PHE A 28 -13.96 -4.29 3.95
N SER A 29 -13.52 -3.28 4.69
CA SER A 29 -14.33 -2.55 5.67
C SER A 29 -14.81 -1.22 5.09
N GLU A 30 -15.75 -0.58 5.75
CA GLU A 30 -16.23 0.75 5.37
C GLU A 30 -15.06 1.73 5.27
N THR A 31 -15.13 2.64 4.30
CA THR A 31 -14.12 3.68 4.09
C THR A 31 -13.91 4.50 5.37
N GLY A 32 -12.66 4.65 5.77
CA GLY A 32 -12.29 5.33 7.01
C GLY A 32 -12.12 4.40 8.22
N THR A 33 -12.48 3.11 8.10
CA THR A 33 -12.16 2.12 9.14
C THR A 33 -10.67 1.82 9.10
N SER A 34 -9.95 2.22 10.14
CA SER A 34 -8.50 2.04 10.22
C SER A 34 -8.13 0.70 10.88
N LEU A 35 -7.16 0.00 10.29
CA LEU A 35 -6.50 -1.15 10.92
C LEU A 35 -5.48 -0.71 11.96
N GLY A 36 -4.84 0.43 11.74
CA GLY A 36 -3.84 1.04 12.58
C GLY A 36 -3.43 2.40 12.02
N THR A 37 -2.54 3.09 12.72
CA THR A 37 -2.06 4.42 12.32
C THR A 37 -0.54 4.46 12.28
N LEU A 38 -0.01 5.31 11.39
CA LEU A 38 1.41 5.64 11.26
C LEU A 38 1.62 7.12 11.53
N ASN A 39 2.64 7.46 12.31
CA ASN A 39 3.06 8.85 12.49
C ASN A 39 4.25 9.12 11.57
N VAL A 40 4.06 10.01 10.60
CA VAL A 40 5.04 10.30 9.55
C VAL A 40 5.22 11.80 9.34
N SER A 41 6.43 12.19 8.92
CA SER A 41 6.80 13.55 8.49
C SER A 41 7.77 13.41 7.32
N ASP A 42 7.65 14.26 6.32
CA ASP A 42 8.49 14.23 5.11
C ASP A 42 8.59 12.86 4.46
N ALA A 43 7.45 12.18 4.37
CA ALA A 43 7.38 10.85 3.81
C ALA A 43 6.08 10.63 3.03
N SER A 44 6.11 9.67 2.15
CA SER A 44 4.95 9.14 1.43
C SER A 44 4.52 7.81 2.03
N VAL A 45 3.23 7.61 2.18
CA VAL A 45 2.59 6.35 2.57
C VAL A 45 1.69 5.92 1.43
N VAL A 46 2.06 4.85 0.75
CA VAL A 46 1.36 4.36 -0.45
C VAL A 46 0.86 2.96 -0.22
N SER A 47 -0.43 2.75 -0.46
CA SER A 47 -1.10 1.46 -0.29
C SER A 47 -1.66 0.95 -1.60
N SER A 48 -1.35 -0.30 -1.93
CA SER A 48 -1.98 -1.07 -3.00
C SER A 48 -2.79 -2.21 -2.39
N GLY A 49 -4.10 -2.24 -2.64
CA GLY A 49 -5.00 -3.22 -2.04
C GLY A 49 -6.08 -3.70 -2.99
N ILE A 50 -6.46 -4.97 -2.87
CA ILE A 50 -7.43 -5.63 -3.74
C ILE A 50 -8.88 -5.23 -3.47
N TYR A 51 -9.13 -4.52 -2.38
CA TYR A 51 -10.47 -4.10 -1.95
C TYR A 51 -10.89 -2.75 -2.53
N GLU A 52 -9.99 -2.02 -3.19
CA GLU A 52 -10.29 -0.72 -3.79
C GLU A 52 -11.11 -0.86 -5.08
N ARG A 53 -10.72 -1.79 -5.95
CA ARG A 53 -11.35 -2.03 -7.25
C ARG A 53 -11.43 -3.52 -7.51
N TYR A 54 -12.59 -4.10 -7.29
CA TYR A 54 -12.85 -5.52 -7.50
C TYR A 54 -14.30 -5.80 -7.86
N TYR A 55 -14.55 -6.98 -8.37
CA TYR A 55 -15.88 -7.57 -8.53
C TYR A 55 -15.86 -9.05 -8.19
N ARG A 56 -17.02 -9.65 -8.00
CA ARG A 56 -17.15 -11.08 -7.70
C ARG A 56 -17.99 -11.77 -8.76
N VAL A 57 -17.52 -12.92 -9.22
CA VAL A 57 -18.25 -13.81 -10.12
C VAL A 57 -18.21 -15.22 -9.54
N ASN A 58 -19.37 -15.82 -9.32
CA ASN A 58 -19.49 -17.17 -8.75
C ASN A 58 -18.66 -17.37 -7.47
N GLY A 59 -18.61 -16.36 -6.59
CA GLY A 59 -17.85 -16.37 -5.35
C GLY A 59 -16.36 -16.07 -5.49
N LYS A 60 -15.78 -16.10 -6.70
CA LYS A 60 -14.39 -15.72 -6.96
C LYS A 60 -14.25 -14.20 -7.07
N LEU A 61 -13.22 -13.66 -6.40
CA LEU A 61 -12.89 -12.23 -6.43
C LEU A 61 -11.93 -11.94 -7.59
N TYR A 62 -12.24 -10.90 -8.36
CA TYR A 62 -11.42 -10.38 -9.44
C TYR A 62 -11.06 -8.92 -9.12
N HIS A 63 -9.79 -8.64 -8.96
CA HIS A 63 -9.28 -7.29 -8.63
C HIS A 63 -8.37 -6.76 -9.74
N HIS A 64 -8.05 -5.48 -9.68
CA HIS A 64 -7.35 -4.74 -10.73
C HIS A 64 -5.82 -4.97 -10.79
N ILE A 65 -5.22 -5.62 -9.79
CA ILE A 65 -3.78 -5.92 -9.82
C ILE A 65 -3.60 -7.24 -10.57
N LEU A 66 -3.12 -7.14 -11.81
CA LEU A 66 -3.04 -8.27 -12.73
C LEU A 66 -1.63 -8.84 -12.82
N ASP A 67 -1.54 -10.14 -12.94
CA ASP A 67 -0.34 -10.83 -13.37
C ASP A 67 -0.16 -10.60 -14.88
N THR A 68 0.94 -9.96 -15.25
CA THR A 68 1.25 -9.59 -16.64
C THR A 68 1.49 -10.79 -17.55
N SER A 69 1.79 -11.96 -16.99
CA SER A 69 2.00 -13.19 -17.77
C SER A 69 0.69 -13.88 -18.14
N THR A 70 -0.34 -13.74 -17.31
CA THR A 70 -1.62 -14.43 -17.49
C THR A 70 -2.78 -13.50 -17.84
N GLY A 71 -2.69 -12.20 -17.49
CA GLY A 71 -3.78 -11.23 -17.62
C GLY A 71 -4.89 -11.40 -16.57
N TYR A 72 -4.72 -12.31 -15.63
CA TYR A 72 -5.66 -12.52 -14.52
C TYR A 72 -5.16 -11.87 -13.23
N PRO A 73 -6.05 -11.64 -12.22
CA PRO A 73 -5.63 -11.13 -10.93
C PRO A 73 -4.54 -11.99 -10.28
N VAL A 74 -3.57 -11.34 -9.65
CA VAL A 74 -2.51 -12.01 -8.89
C VAL A 74 -3.11 -12.79 -7.73
N GLU A 75 -2.77 -14.07 -7.61
CA GLU A 75 -3.24 -14.96 -6.52
C GLU A 75 -2.09 -15.23 -5.53
N ASN A 76 -1.97 -14.45 -4.47
CA ASN A 76 -0.89 -14.57 -3.48
C ASN A 76 -1.34 -14.45 -2.02
N HIS A 77 -2.66 -14.45 -1.78
CA HIS A 77 -3.30 -14.34 -0.46
C HIS A 77 -3.01 -13.01 0.29
N LEU A 78 -2.46 -11.98 -0.36
CA LEU A 78 -2.34 -10.66 0.21
C LEU A 78 -3.61 -9.85 -0.03
N TYR A 79 -4.00 -9.05 0.95
CA TYR A 79 -5.09 -8.09 0.80
C TYR A 79 -4.56 -6.69 0.49
N GLN A 80 -3.41 -6.34 1.05
CA GLN A 80 -2.82 -5.01 0.93
C GLN A 80 -1.31 -5.06 1.16
N VAL A 81 -0.61 -4.17 0.47
CA VAL A 81 0.78 -3.78 0.76
C VAL A 81 0.83 -2.28 0.93
N THR A 82 1.44 -1.80 2.00
CA THR A 82 1.69 -0.38 2.25
C THR A 82 3.19 -0.13 2.30
N ILE A 83 3.65 0.83 1.53
CA ILE A 83 5.05 1.28 1.47
C ILE A 83 5.15 2.65 2.13
N ILE A 84 6.16 2.83 2.97
CA ILE A 84 6.59 4.14 3.47
C ILE A 84 7.89 4.48 2.76
N SER A 85 7.94 5.61 2.09
CA SER A 85 9.06 6.01 1.25
C SER A 85 9.28 7.53 1.31
N ASP A 86 10.53 7.97 1.16
CA ASP A 86 10.87 9.39 1.03
C ASP A 86 10.38 9.96 -0.32
N ILE A 87 10.24 9.09 -1.34
CA ILE A 87 9.81 9.47 -2.69
C ILE A 87 8.48 8.79 -3.02
N SER A 88 7.44 9.58 -3.27
CA SER A 88 6.08 9.08 -3.52
C SER A 88 6.01 8.17 -4.75
N MET A 89 6.72 8.49 -5.81
CA MET A 89 6.78 7.67 -7.04
C MET A 89 7.36 6.27 -6.77
N ASP A 90 8.39 6.20 -5.94
CA ASP A 90 9.00 4.92 -5.56
C ASP A 90 8.03 4.10 -4.71
N GLY A 91 7.35 4.73 -3.77
CA GLY A 91 6.31 4.09 -2.97
C GLY A 91 5.18 3.51 -3.82
N ASP A 92 4.74 4.24 -4.83
CA ASP A 92 3.69 3.82 -5.76
C ASP A 92 4.13 2.60 -6.60
N ALA A 93 5.31 2.67 -7.21
CA ALA A 93 5.87 1.55 -7.98
C ALA A 93 6.11 0.31 -7.11
N LEU A 94 6.65 0.49 -5.90
CA LEU A 94 6.97 -0.62 -5.00
C LEU A 94 5.73 -1.28 -4.40
N SER A 95 4.69 -0.52 -4.06
CA SER A 95 3.50 -1.11 -3.43
C SER A 95 2.84 -2.14 -4.34
N THR A 96 2.68 -1.85 -5.61
CA THR A 96 2.13 -2.77 -6.60
C THR A 96 3.11 -3.91 -6.94
N THR A 97 4.40 -3.60 -7.07
CA THR A 97 5.43 -4.61 -7.34
C THR A 97 5.54 -5.63 -6.21
N CYS A 98 5.65 -5.17 -4.97
CA CYS A 98 5.72 -6.05 -3.80
C CYS A 98 4.45 -6.87 -3.62
N PHE A 99 3.27 -6.28 -3.93
CA PHE A 99 2.02 -7.02 -3.95
C PHE A 99 2.08 -8.17 -4.97
N SER A 100 2.50 -7.88 -6.20
CA SER A 100 2.56 -8.87 -7.29
C SER A 100 3.56 -10.00 -7.02
N LEU A 101 4.69 -9.68 -6.40
CA LEU A 101 5.72 -10.66 -6.01
C LEU A 101 5.30 -11.56 -4.82
N GLY A 102 4.29 -11.14 -4.07
CA GLY A 102 3.83 -11.83 -2.86
C GLY A 102 4.75 -11.63 -1.66
N LEU A 103 4.33 -12.13 -0.49
CA LEU A 103 4.98 -11.84 0.80
C LEU A 103 6.48 -12.14 0.81
N LYS A 104 6.89 -13.31 0.34
CA LYS A 104 8.29 -13.76 0.44
C LYS A 104 9.22 -12.95 -0.48
N ASN A 105 8.87 -12.81 -1.74
CA ASN A 105 9.71 -12.13 -2.73
C ASN A 105 9.56 -10.60 -2.63
N GLY A 106 8.38 -10.12 -2.27
CA GLY A 106 8.13 -8.71 -2.00
C GLY A 106 8.97 -8.20 -0.84
N ASN A 107 9.11 -8.99 0.24
CA ASN A 107 9.99 -8.70 1.36
C ASN A 107 11.45 -8.54 0.91
N ALA A 108 11.93 -9.42 0.08
CA ALA A 108 13.29 -9.36 -0.45
C ALA A 108 13.50 -8.12 -1.35
N ALA A 109 12.51 -7.76 -2.16
CA ALA A 109 12.58 -6.60 -3.05
C ALA A 109 12.49 -5.26 -2.29
N GLY A 110 11.64 -5.17 -1.26
CA GLY A 110 11.44 -3.96 -0.47
C GLY A 110 12.53 -3.70 0.59
N GLY A 111 13.28 -4.73 0.99
CA GLY A 111 14.29 -4.68 2.05
C GLY A 111 15.73 -4.42 1.58
N THR A 112 15.96 -4.03 0.33
CA THR A 112 17.31 -3.72 -0.15
C THR A 112 17.77 -2.35 0.34
N ASP A 113 19.05 -2.19 0.67
CA ASP A 113 19.68 -0.93 1.17
C ASP A 113 19.46 0.31 0.28
N ARG A 114 18.91 0.12 -0.90
CA ARG A 114 18.57 1.16 -1.87
C ARG A 114 17.27 1.90 -1.54
N TRP A 115 16.43 1.32 -0.66
CA TRP A 115 15.10 1.85 -0.35
C TRP A 115 14.99 2.09 1.15
N ARG A 116 14.95 3.34 1.57
CA ARG A 116 14.68 3.75 2.96
C ARG A 116 13.18 3.64 3.27
N GLY A 117 12.60 2.47 3.04
CA GLY A 117 11.18 2.27 3.24
C GLY A 117 10.87 1.08 4.13
N SER A 118 9.84 1.21 4.94
CA SER A 118 9.19 0.09 5.63
C SER A 118 7.93 -0.31 4.86
N TYR A 119 7.59 -1.58 4.86
CA TYR A 119 6.35 -2.03 4.25
C TYR A 119 5.57 -2.93 5.20
N LEU A 120 4.26 -2.88 5.07
CA LEU A 120 3.31 -3.69 5.80
C LEU A 120 2.50 -4.52 4.82
N CYS A 121 2.56 -5.85 4.95
CA CYS A 121 1.72 -6.77 4.20
C CYS A 121 0.59 -7.29 5.09
N LEU A 122 -0.64 -7.26 4.59
CA LEU A 122 -1.83 -7.79 5.24
C LEU A 122 -2.36 -8.98 4.47
N ARG A 123 -2.69 -10.05 5.20
CA ARG A 123 -3.34 -11.25 4.70
C ARG A 123 -4.77 -11.35 5.19
#